data_e10bbd66afce7574450379300a3fede0
#
_entry.id   e10bbd66afce7574450379300a3fede0
#
_cell.length_a   1.000
_cell.length_b   1.000
_cell.length_c   1.000
_cell.angle_alpha   90.00
_cell.angle_beta   90.00
_cell.angle_gamma   90.00
#
_symmetry.space_group_name_H-M   'P 1'
#
loop_
_entity.id
_entity.type
_entity.pdbx_description
1 polymer ?
#
loop_
_entity_poly.entity_id
_entity_poly.type
_entity_poly.pdbx_seq_one_letter_code
_entity_poly.pdbx_strand_id
1 'polypeptide(L)'
;HMTNRSLSETASVKGGKIMCGDVVLREGCKAADGNYKAGVRPEAFNVSENGILVKATHVRMTGRELQLRVALAKEELRVLVHSDMQVSVGTEFCVTIRDNQILLFDQTGKTVGKY
;
A
#
# COMPACT_ATOMS: atom_id res chain seq x y z
N HIS A 1 8.60 9.89 16.10
CA HIS A 1 8.01 10.49 15.14
C HIS A 1 6.96 9.75 14.36
N MET A 2 6.02 10.41 14.03
CA MET A 2 4.88 9.84 13.34
C MET A 2 5.12 9.69 11.86
N THR A 3 4.73 8.56 11.31
CA THR A 3 4.68 8.42 9.87
C THR A 3 3.24 8.17 9.49
N ASN A 4 2.84 8.70 8.34
CA ASN A 4 1.52 8.46 7.78
C ASN A 4 1.54 7.33 6.77
N ARG A 5 2.53 6.46 6.86
CA ARG A 5 2.68 5.38 5.92
C ARG A 5 1.84 4.18 6.33
N SER A 6 1.17 3.59 5.36
CA SER A 6 0.35 2.42 5.60
C SER A 6 1.16 1.14 5.61
N LEU A 7 2.19 1.08 4.79
CA LEU A 7 3.00 -0.11 4.58
C LEU A 7 4.44 0.24 4.90
N SER A 8 4.94 -0.22 6.02
CA SER A 8 6.29 0.12 6.47
C SER A 8 7.12 -1.10 6.83
N GLU A 9 6.57 -2.28 6.61
CA GLU A 9 7.24 -3.49 7.03
C GLU A 9 8.02 -4.12 5.89
N THR A 10 7.79 -5.37 5.66
CA THR A 10 8.58 -6.14 4.74
C THR A 10 8.06 -6.01 3.32
N ALA A 11 8.96 -5.65 2.44
CA ALA A 11 8.74 -5.75 1.02
C ALA A 11 9.97 -6.43 0.43
N SER A 12 9.85 -6.94 -0.77
CA SER A 12 10.98 -7.53 -1.47
C SER A 12 10.97 -7.05 -2.90
N VAL A 13 12.16 -7.01 -3.50
CA VAL A 13 12.29 -6.73 -4.92
C VAL A 13 12.81 -7.98 -5.58
N LYS A 14 12.15 -8.41 -6.63
CA LYS A 14 12.48 -9.62 -7.35
C LYS A 14 12.22 -9.40 -8.83
N GLY A 15 13.28 -9.40 -9.63
CA GLY A 15 13.16 -9.21 -11.07
C GLY A 15 12.48 -7.90 -11.45
N GLY A 16 12.75 -6.83 -10.72
CA GLY A 16 12.16 -5.53 -10.98
C GLY A 16 10.74 -5.36 -10.45
N LYS A 17 10.27 -6.27 -9.62
CA LYS A 17 8.92 -6.17 -9.03
C LYS A 17 9.02 -5.96 -7.53
N ILE A 18 8.29 -4.96 -7.04
CA ILE A 18 8.16 -4.74 -5.60
C ILE A 18 7.01 -5.62 -5.13
N MET A 19 7.28 -6.50 -4.18
CA MET A 19 6.32 -7.47 -3.71
C MET A 19 6.08 -7.35 -2.23
N CYS A 20 4.84 -7.60 -1.84
CA CYS A 20 4.44 -7.75 -0.45
C CYS A 20 3.82 -9.14 -0.35
N GLY A 21 4.57 -10.09 0.23
CA GLY A 21 4.16 -11.48 0.17
C GLY A 21 4.11 -11.95 -1.28
N ASP A 22 2.97 -12.47 -1.71
CA ASP A 22 2.77 -12.93 -3.09
C ASP A 22 2.16 -11.85 -3.99
N VAL A 23 1.99 -10.65 -3.49
CA VAL A 23 1.31 -9.59 -4.21
C VAL A 23 2.33 -8.63 -4.79
N VAL A 24 2.18 -8.33 -6.08
CA VAL A 24 3.04 -7.35 -6.76
C VAL A 24 2.45 -5.96 -6.55
N LEU A 25 3.22 -5.08 -5.93
CA LEU A 25 2.80 -3.70 -5.70
C LEU A 25 3.18 -2.80 -6.88
N ARG A 26 4.29 -3.07 -7.51
CA ARG A 26 4.80 -2.25 -8.61
C ARG A 26 5.76 -3.05 -9.47
N GLU A 27 5.76 -2.80 -10.78
CA GLU A 27 6.74 -3.36 -11.69
C GLU A 27 7.67 -2.25 -12.15
N GLY A 28 8.77 -2.63 -12.77
CA GLY A 28 9.73 -1.66 -13.28
C GLY A 28 10.59 -1.01 -12.21
N CYS A 29 10.75 -1.67 -11.08
CA CYS A 29 11.61 -1.18 -10.01
C CYS A 29 13.07 -1.39 -10.38
N LYS A 30 13.89 -0.36 -10.18
CA LYS A 30 15.31 -0.40 -10.51
C LYS A 30 16.18 -0.82 -9.33
N ALA A 31 15.60 -1.06 -8.17
CA ALA A 31 16.37 -1.51 -7.02
C ALA A 31 16.84 -2.94 -7.23
N ALA A 32 17.97 -3.30 -6.62
CA ALA A 32 18.48 -4.65 -6.69
C ALA A 32 17.56 -5.61 -5.95
N ASP A 33 17.57 -6.87 -6.37
CA ASP A 33 16.82 -7.90 -5.68
C ASP A 33 17.22 -7.97 -4.21
N GLY A 34 16.28 -8.14 -3.34
CA GLY A 34 16.54 -8.23 -1.92
C GLY A 34 15.34 -7.83 -1.09
N ASN A 35 15.60 -7.71 0.21
CA ASN A 35 14.58 -7.35 1.17
C ASN A 35 14.69 -5.88 1.53
N TYR A 36 13.55 -5.22 1.61
CA TYR A 36 13.44 -3.80 1.87
C TYR A 36 12.29 -3.55 2.83
N LYS A 37 12.19 -2.30 3.27
CA LYS A 37 10.98 -1.79 3.90
C LYS A 37 10.31 -0.85 2.91
N ALA A 38 9.00 -0.88 2.87
CA ALA A 38 8.24 -0.03 1.97
C ALA A 38 7.30 0.86 2.78
N GLY A 39 7.13 2.08 2.31
CA GLY A 39 6.19 3.01 2.90
C GLY A 39 5.29 3.59 1.83
N VAL A 40 3.98 3.59 2.09
CA VAL A 40 2.99 4.17 1.20
C VAL A 40 2.02 4.97 2.06
N ARG A 41 1.76 6.21 1.70
CA ARG A 41 0.81 7.03 2.43
C ARG A 41 -0.62 6.58 2.15
N PRO A 42 -1.52 6.67 3.11
CA PRO A 42 -2.92 6.24 2.90
C PRO A 42 -3.60 6.93 1.72
N GLU A 43 -3.27 8.18 1.46
CA GLU A 43 -3.88 8.95 0.37
C GLU A 43 -3.32 8.61 -1.00
N ALA A 44 -2.28 7.78 -1.08
CA ALA A 44 -1.68 7.40 -2.35
C ALA A 44 -2.44 6.28 -3.06
N PHE A 45 -3.42 5.69 -2.40
CA PHE A 45 -4.21 4.61 -2.98
C PHE A 45 -5.42 5.16 -3.72
N ASN A 46 -5.71 4.58 -4.87
CA ASN A 46 -6.93 4.88 -5.62
C ASN A 46 -7.72 3.59 -5.78
N VAL A 47 -9.02 3.66 -5.64
CA VAL A 47 -9.89 2.52 -5.92
C VAL A 47 -9.94 2.33 -7.42
N SER A 48 -9.85 1.08 -7.85
CA SER A 48 -9.79 0.74 -9.26
C SER A 48 -10.53 -0.57 -9.50
N GLU A 49 -11.00 -0.78 -10.71
CA GLU A 49 -11.59 -2.06 -11.09
C GLU A 49 -10.51 -3.14 -11.27
N ASN A 50 -9.31 -2.71 -11.62
CA ASN A 50 -8.19 -3.61 -11.82
C ASN A 50 -7.04 -3.12 -10.96
N GLY A 51 -6.53 -3.95 -10.11
CA GLY A 51 -5.44 -3.57 -9.25
C GLY A 51 -5.19 -4.62 -8.19
N ILE A 52 -4.69 -4.17 -7.07
CA ILE A 52 -4.38 -5.03 -5.94
C ILE A 52 -5.66 -5.29 -5.18
N LEU A 53 -6.03 -6.57 -5.04
CA LEU A 53 -7.22 -6.94 -4.29
C LEU A 53 -6.95 -6.83 -2.80
N VAL A 54 -7.82 -6.12 -2.11
CA VAL A 54 -7.73 -5.93 -0.66
C VAL A 54 -9.10 -6.14 -0.04
N LYS A 55 -9.10 -6.41 1.25
CA LYS A 55 -10.33 -6.63 2.00
C LYS A 55 -10.38 -5.68 3.19
N ALA A 56 -11.47 -4.93 3.31
CA ALA A 56 -11.62 -3.98 4.40
C ALA A 56 -11.79 -4.72 5.72
N THR A 57 -10.95 -4.40 6.69
CA THR A 57 -11.02 -4.97 8.03
C THR A 57 -11.59 -3.97 9.04
N HIS A 58 -11.42 -2.68 8.77
CA HIS A 58 -11.95 -1.61 9.60
C HIS A 58 -12.39 -0.48 8.70
N VAL A 59 -13.49 0.17 9.07
CA VAL A 59 -14.04 1.32 8.33
C VAL A 59 -14.37 2.41 9.32
N ARG A 60 -13.89 3.60 9.06
CA ARG A 60 -14.16 4.76 9.90
C ARG A 60 -14.42 5.98 9.03
N MET A 61 -15.53 6.64 9.27
CA MET A 61 -15.85 7.86 8.54
C MET A 61 -15.30 9.07 9.30
N THR A 62 -14.57 9.93 8.60
CA THR A 62 -14.03 11.14 9.16
C THR A 62 -14.33 12.29 8.20
N GLY A 63 -15.47 12.98 8.43
CA GLY A 63 -15.87 14.07 7.57
C GLY A 63 -16.13 13.60 6.15
N ARG A 64 -15.29 14.03 5.21
CA ARG A 64 -15.47 13.73 3.79
C ARG A 64 -14.77 12.46 3.35
N GLU A 65 -14.06 11.82 4.24
CA GLU A 65 -13.24 10.68 3.86
C GLU A 65 -13.56 9.46 4.68
N LEU A 66 -13.35 8.32 4.09
CA LEU A 66 -13.35 7.05 4.81
C LEU A 66 -11.92 6.63 5.05
N GLN A 67 -11.61 6.38 6.30
CA GLN A 67 -10.35 5.77 6.67
C GLN A 67 -10.58 4.27 6.78
N LEU A 68 -9.86 3.53 5.96
CA LEU A 68 -10.01 2.08 5.92
C LEU A 68 -8.72 1.43 6.39
N ARG A 69 -8.87 0.30 7.05
CA ARG A 69 -7.78 -0.65 7.14
C ARG A 69 -8.15 -1.81 6.26
N VAL A 70 -7.19 -2.25 5.45
CA VAL A 70 -7.41 -3.33 4.50
C VAL A 70 -6.33 -4.37 4.68
N ALA A 71 -6.70 -5.62 4.49
CA ALA A 71 -5.77 -6.74 4.55
C ALA A 71 -5.16 -6.95 3.18
N LEU A 72 -3.84 -7.08 3.14
CA LEU A 72 -3.09 -7.40 1.95
C LEU A 72 -2.01 -8.39 2.34
N ALA A 73 -2.09 -9.62 1.83
CA ALA A 73 -1.20 -10.69 2.26
C ALA A 73 -1.26 -10.82 3.78
N LYS A 74 -0.14 -10.72 4.47
CA LYS A 74 -0.10 -10.79 5.94
C LYS A 74 -0.03 -9.40 6.57
N GLU A 75 -0.17 -8.36 5.76
CA GLU A 75 -0.04 -6.98 6.21
C GLU A 75 -1.40 -6.32 6.29
N GLU A 76 -1.47 -5.26 7.06
CA GLU A 76 -2.65 -4.44 7.13
C GLU A 76 -2.26 -3.02 6.74
N LEU A 77 -2.97 -2.45 5.76
CA LEU A 77 -2.68 -1.14 5.22
C LEU A 77 -3.76 -0.15 5.60
N ARG A 78 -3.39 1.11 5.71
CA ARG A 78 -4.37 2.19 5.85
C ARG A 78 -4.57 2.84 4.50
N VAL A 79 -5.85 3.06 4.16
CA VAL A 79 -6.25 3.61 2.87
C VAL A 79 -7.28 4.71 3.14
N LEU A 80 -7.12 5.85 2.45
CA LEU A 80 -8.10 6.93 2.48
C LEU A 80 -8.85 6.96 1.16
N VAL A 81 -10.17 6.93 1.22
CA VAL A 81 -11.02 7.03 0.05
C VAL A 81 -12.13 8.06 0.28
N HIS A 82 -12.80 8.45 -0.78
CA HIS A 82 -13.91 9.38 -0.67
C HIS A 82 -15.10 8.75 0.05
N SER A 83 -15.84 9.56 0.77
CA SER A 83 -16.94 9.08 1.60
C SER A 83 -18.14 8.59 0.78
N ASP A 84 -18.17 8.87 -0.52
CA ASP A 84 -19.24 8.37 -1.38
C ASP A 84 -19.06 6.90 -1.75
N MET A 85 -17.92 6.32 -1.45
CA MET A 85 -17.69 4.91 -1.67
C MET A 85 -18.41 4.09 -0.61
N GLN A 86 -19.11 3.05 -1.05
CA GLN A 86 -19.81 2.17 -0.13
C GLN A 86 -18.93 1.00 0.25
N VAL A 87 -18.40 1.06 1.45
CA VAL A 87 -17.50 0.02 1.97
C VAL A 87 -17.93 -0.33 3.38
N SER A 88 -17.97 -1.61 3.66
CA SER A 88 -18.17 -2.10 5.02
C SER A 88 -17.09 -3.13 5.33
N VAL A 89 -16.99 -3.50 6.59
CA VAL A 89 -16.04 -4.54 7.01
C VAL A 89 -16.35 -5.81 6.23
N GLY A 90 -15.33 -6.40 5.62
CA GLY A 90 -15.47 -7.58 4.80
C GLY A 90 -15.60 -7.29 3.30
N THR A 91 -15.80 -6.04 2.92
CA THR A 91 -15.87 -5.68 1.49
C THR A 91 -14.53 -5.89 0.84
N GLU A 92 -14.52 -6.55 -0.31
CA GLU A 92 -13.30 -6.69 -1.13
C GLU A 92 -13.37 -5.71 -2.28
N PHE A 93 -12.24 -5.10 -2.58
CA PHE A 93 -12.12 -4.15 -3.69
C PHE A 93 -10.67 -4.09 -4.13
N CYS A 94 -10.43 -3.47 -5.28
CA CYS A 94 -9.07 -3.34 -5.81
C CYS A 94 -8.60 -1.90 -5.69
N VAL A 95 -7.30 -1.75 -5.45
CA VAL A 95 -6.65 -0.45 -5.35
C VAL A 95 -5.42 -0.41 -6.21
N THR A 96 -5.07 0.78 -6.66
CA THR A 96 -3.79 1.06 -7.30
C THR A 96 -3.05 2.09 -6.45
N ILE A 97 -1.74 2.13 -6.59
CA ILE A 97 -0.91 3.09 -5.88
C ILE A 97 -0.38 4.09 -6.90
N ARG A 98 -0.53 5.38 -6.60
CA ARG A 98 -0.06 6.42 -7.52
C ARG A 98 1.44 6.30 -7.76
N ASP A 99 1.87 6.74 -8.93
CA ASP A 99 3.26 6.69 -9.32
C ASP A 99 4.12 7.48 -8.34
N ASN A 100 5.32 6.97 -8.07
CA ASN A 100 6.31 7.61 -7.21
C ASN A 100 5.86 7.76 -5.76
N GLN A 101 4.89 6.97 -5.32
CA GLN A 101 4.39 7.03 -3.96
C GLN A 101 4.81 5.85 -3.10
N ILE A 102 5.52 4.88 -3.67
CA ILE A 102 6.08 3.79 -2.89
C ILE A 102 7.53 4.14 -2.57
N LEU A 103 7.80 4.33 -1.29
CA LEU A 103 9.16 4.60 -0.82
C LEU A 103 9.79 3.28 -0.38
N LEU A 104 10.98 3.00 -0.91
CA LEU A 104 11.75 1.82 -0.48
C LEU A 104 12.89 2.27 0.41
N PHE A 105 13.08 1.54 1.50
CA PHE A 105 14.17 1.77 2.44
C PHE A 105 14.96 0.48 2.59
N ASP A 106 16.28 0.62 2.69
CA ASP A 106 17.14 -0.54 2.95
C ASP A 106 17.06 -0.92 4.43
N GLN A 107 17.84 -1.92 4.81
CA GLN A 107 17.80 -2.44 6.18
C GLN A 107 18.31 -1.45 7.20
N THR A 108 19.04 -0.43 6.77
CA THR A 108 19.52 0.63 7.66
C THR A 108 18.53 1.78 7.78
N GLY A 109 17.44 1.75 7.02
CA GLY A 109 16.45 2.82 7.02
C GLY A 109 16.72 3.92 6.00
N LYS A 110 17.72 3.73 5.17
CA LYS A 110 18.06 4.72 4.14
C LYS A 110 17.15 4.56 2.93
N THR A 111 16.68 5.67 2.40
CA THR A 111 15.82 5.66 1.21
C THR A 111 16.60 5.17 0.00
N VAL A 112 16.07 4.14 -0.65
CA VAL A 112 16.65 3.58 -1.86
C VAL A 112 16.05 4.23 -3.09
N GLY A 113 14.77 4.52 -3.07
CA GLY A 113 14.09 5.17 -4.18
C GLY A 113 12.60 5.29 -3.99
N LYS A 114 11.99 5.92 -4.96
CA LYS A 114 10.53 6.09 -5.03
C LYS A 114 10.04 5.41 -6.32
N TYR A 115 8.93 4.72 -6.21
CA TYR A 115 8.39 3.98 -7.37
C TYR A 115 6.89 4.08 -7.48
#